data_0c8b736bc796d4f56d8f723d85af960c
#
_entry.id   0c8b736bc796d4f56d8f723d85af960c
#
_cell.length_a   1.000
_cell.length_b   1.000
_cell.length_c   1.000
_cell.angle_alpha   90.00
_cell.angle_beta   90.00
_cell.angle_gamma   90.00
#
_symmetry.space_group_name_H-M   'P 1'
#
loop_
_entity.id
_entity.type
_entity.pdbx_description
1 polymer ?
#
loop_
_entity_poly.entity_id
_entity_poly.type
_entity_poly.pdbx_seq_one_letter_code
_entity_poly.pdbx_strand_id
1 'polypeptide(L)'
;MAEVFLGRDQLLDRLVAVKVLFPEFATDPSFVERFRREAQAAANLNQPNVVGVYDWGQENSTYYIVMEYVEGRSLAEIIRSEGPLHPDRAADIAIDISSALTFAHRNGVVHRDIKPGNVLITAAGQVKVTDFGIARALTGSSSDDLTQTGSVMGTATYLSPEQAQGQPADPRSDVYSLSVVLYEMLTTRPPFTGETPVSIAYKHVQEVPQPPSQLNVDIQTPSKLFAFAVLSKNHWTAMPQPKIFEVISDAFGKVSMF
;
A
#
# COMPACT_ATOMS: atom_id res chain seq x y z
N MET A 1 -4.01 -6.72 14.94
CA MET A 1 -3.51 -5.55 15.69
C MET A 1 -4.62 -4.52 15.93
N ALA A 2 -5.46 -4.21 14.96
CA ALA A 2 -6.59 -3.28 15.09
C ALA A 2 -7.77 -3.75 14.24
N GLU A 3 -8.97 -3.29 14.58
CA GLU A 3 -10.22 -3.51 13.85
C GLU A 3 -10.82 -2.16 13.44
N VAL A 4 -11.54 -2.13 12.32
CA VAL A 4 -12.15 -0.90 11.79
C VAL A 4 -13.66 -1.02 11.85
N PHE A 5 -14.30 -0.06 12.50
CA PHE A 5 -15.74 0.01 12.69
C PHE A 5 -16.32 1.20 11.92
N LEU A 6 -17.54 1.05 11.43
CA LEU A 6 -18.33 2.18 10.99
C LEU A 6 -18.89 2.91 12.21
N GLY A 7 -18.62 4.20 12.31
CA GLY A 7 -19.10 5.08 13.37
C GLY A 7 -19.85 6.28 12.84
N ARG A 8 -20.43 7.06 13.75
CA ARG A 8 -21.04 8.37 13.44
C ARG A 8 -20.49 9.42 14.40
N ASP A 9 -19.89 10.46 13.86
CA ASP A 9 -19.52 11.66 14.58
C ASP A 9 -20.82 12.41 14.91
N GLN A 10 -21.20 12.41 16.19
CA GLN A 10 -22.47 12.98 16.65
C GLN A 10 -22.48 14.51 16.63
N LEU A 11 -21.29 15.13 16.73
CA LEU A 11 -21.19 16.59 16.74
C LEU A 11 -21.31 17.18 15.33
N LEU A 12 -20.68 16.53 14.36
CA LEU A 12 -20.66 16.99 12.97
C LEU A 12 -21.65 16.23 12.09
N ASP A 13 -22.40 15.28 12.65
CA ASP A 13 -23.43 14.45 12.01
C ASP A 13 -22.96 13.78 10.71
N ARG A 14 -21.77 13.17 10.72
CA ARG A 14 -21.16 12.49 9.58
C ARG A 14 -20.74 11.05 9.90
N LEU A 15 -20.72 10.19 8.87
CA LEU A 15 -20.13 8.86 8.98
C LEU A 15 -18.61 8.95 9.07
N VAL A 16 -18.02 8.10 9.91
CA VAL A 16 -16.58 7.99 10.11
C VAL A 16 -16.17 6.52 10.19
N ALA A 17 -14.93 6.21 9.83
CA ALA A 17 -14.31 4.94 10.13
C ALA A 17 -13.50 5.08 11.43
N VAL A 18 -13.69 4.15 12.37
CA VAL A 18 -13.00 4.16 13.66
C VAL A 18 -12.12 2.92 13.74
N LYS A 19 -10.80 3.11 13.65
CA LYS A 19 -9.80 2.05 13.80
C LYS A 19 -9.44 1.93 15.26
N VAL A 20 -9.74 0.76 15.86
CA VAL A 20 -9.56 0.49 17.30
C VAL A 20 -8.44 -0.52 17.49
N LEU A 21 -7.46 -0.18 18.31
CA LEU A 21 -6.38 -1.08 18.70
C LEU A 21 -6.92 -2.22 19.56
N PHE A 22 -6.57 -3.48 19.25
CA PHE A 22 -7.00 -4.59 20.11
C PHE A 22 -6.44 -4.47 21.53
N PRO A 23 -7.21 -4.80 22.57
CA PRO A 23 -6.82 -4.62 23.97
C PRO A 23 -5.49 -5.28 24.34
N GLU A 24 -5.18 -6.44 23.76
CA GLU A 24 -3.91 -7.15 24.00
C GLU A 24 -2.68 -6.37 23.52
N PHE A 25 -2.81 -5.49 22.51
CA PHE A 25 -1.74 -4.62 22.05
C PHE A 25 -1.73 -3.25 22.72
N ALA A 26 -2.82 -2.86 23.37
CA ALA A 26 -2.93 -1.59 24.08
C ALA A 26 -2.08 -1.53 25.36
N THR A 27 -1.65 -2.69 25.87
CA THR A 27 -0.79 -2.81 27.05
C THR A 27 0.70 -2.67 26.73
N ASP A 28 1.09 -2.79 25.46
CA ASP A 28 2.48 -2.66 25.03
C ASP A 28 2.75 -1.23 24.50
N PRO A 29 3.59 -0.44 25.20
CA PRO A 29 3.87 0.94 24.79
C PRO A 29 4.42 1.06 23.35
N SER A 30 5.11 0.04 22.85
CA SER A 30 5.67 0.05 21.50
C SER A 30 4.60 -0.03 20.41
N PHE A 31 3.50 -0.76 20.66
CA PHE A 31 2.35 -0.82 19.77
C PHE A 31 1.53 0.47 19.81
N VAL A 32 1.32 1.02 21.01
CA VAL A 32 0.61 2.29 21.19
C VAL A 32 1.34 3.43 20.48
N GLU A 33 2.66 3.52 20.67
CA GLU A 33 3.46 4.56 20.03
C GLU A 33 3.46 4.43 18.50
N ARG A 34 3.52 3.21 17.97
CA ARG A 34 3.36 2.97 16.52
C ARG A 34 1.99 3.43 16.03
N PHE A 35 0.93 3.02 16.70
CA PHE A 35 -0.45 3.38 16.37
C PHE A 35 -0.65 4.91 16.41
N ARG A 36 -0.07 5.60 17.40
CA ARG A 36 -0.08 7.07 17.51
C ARG A 36 0.67 7.74 16.34
N ARG A 37 1.86 7.25 16.00
CA ARG A 37 2.65 7.77 14.87
C ARG A 37 1.91 7.62 13.54
N GLU A 38 1.13 6.57 13.42
CA GLU A 38 0.23 6.36 12.30
C GLU A 38 -0.74 7.53 12.15
N ALA A 39 -1.50 7.75 13.15
CA ALA A 39 -2.43 8.84 13.14
C ALA A 39 -1.73 10.18 12.82
N GLN A 40 -0.59 10.46 13.46
CA GLN A 40 0.16 11.70 13.25
C GLN A 40 0.71 11.85 11.82
N ALA A 41 1.23 10.78 11.24
CA ALA A 41 1.75 10.82 9.86
C ALA A 41 0.62 11.09 8.86
N ALA A 42 -0.51 10.41 9.01
CA ALA A 42 -1.65 10.56 8.12
C ALA A 42 -2.43 11.88 8.33
N ALA A 43 -2.48 12.42 9.55
CA ALA A 43 -3.20 13.66 9.88
C ALA A 43 -2.71 14.89 9.11
N ASN A 44 -1.43 14.89 8.69
CA ASN A 44 -0.84 16.00 7.92
C ASN A 44 -1.01 15.81 6.39
N LEU A 45 -1.59 14.70 5.94
CA LEU A 45 -1.76 14.41 4.54
C LEU A 45 -3.17 14.82 4.07
N ASN A 46 -3.30 16.05 3.58
CA ASN A 46 -4.56 16.52 2.99
C ASN A 46 -4.48 16.47 1.46
N GLN A 47 -4.95 15.36 0.88
CA GLN A 47 -4.88 15.11 -0.57
C GLN A 47 -6.05 14.20 -0.98
N PRO A 48 -6.72 14.43 -2.14
CA PRO A 48 -7.94 13.72 -2.54
C PRO A 48 -7.83 12.20 -2.57
N ASN A 49 -6.65 11.65 -2.89
CA ASN A 49 -6.39 10.21 -2.95
C ASN A 49 -5.83 9.65 -1.63
N VAL A 50 -5.88 10.40 -0.53
CA VAL A 50 -5.51 9.95 0.82
C VAL A 50 -6.74 9.91 1.70
N VAL A 51 -6.91 8.87 2.51
CA VAL A 51 -7.95 8.80 3.54
C VAL A 51 -7.60 9.78 4.65
N GLY A 52 -8.48 10.75 4.90
CA GLY A 52 -8.25 11.78 5.92
C GLY A 52 -8.33 11.21 7.33
N VAL A 53 -7.40 11.59 8.20
CA VAL A 53 -7.47 11.32 9.64
C VAL A 53 -8.06 12.54 10.33
N TYR A 54 -9.09 12.33 11.15
CA TYR A 54 -9.83 13.39 11.81
C TYR A 54 -9.44 13.55 13.27
N ASP A 55 -9.21 12.43 13.97
CA ASP A 55 -8.91 12.47 15.39
C ASP A 55 -8.18 11.19 15.83
N TRP A 56 -7.57 11.25 17.00
CA TRP A 56 -6.95 10.14 17.70
C TRP A 56 -7.21 10.25 19.20
N GLY A 57 -7.55 9.15 19.84
CA GLY A 57 -7.84 9.19 21.27
C GLY A 57 -7.64 7.86 21.98
N GLN A 58 -7.90 7.92 23.29
CA GLN A 58 -7.89 6.76 24.17
C GLN A 58 -9.24 6.68 24.92
N GLU A 59 -9.80 5.49 24.97
CA GLU A 59 -11.03 5.21 25.70
C GLU A 59 -10.94 3.81 26.31
N ASN A 60 -11.39 3.64 27.58
CA ASN A 60 -11.43 2.36 28.27
C ASN A 60 -10.16 1.50 28.14
N SER A 61 -8.97 2.12 28.30
CA SER A 61 -7.66 1.47 28.19
C SER A 61 -7.29 0.94 26.80
N THR A 62 -7.99 1.35 25.73
CA THR A 62 -7.61 1.10 24.36
C THR A 62 -7.47 2.42 23.58
N TYR A 63 -6.94 2.34 22.37
CA TYR A 63 -6.67 3.50 21.54
C TYR A 63 -7.43 3.40 20.23
N TYR A 64 -7.84 4.56 19.67
CA TYR A 64 -8.57 4.61 18.42
C TYR A 64 -8.09 5.76 17.52
N ILE A 65 -8.30 5.59 16.23
CA ILE A 65 -8.11 6.61 15.20
C ILE A 65 -9.45 6.81 14.51
N VAL A 66 -9.91 8.05 14.42
CA VAL A 66 -11.10 8.45 13.66
C VAL A 66 -10.66 8.96 12.31
N MET A 67 -11.20 8.39 11.24
CA MET A 67 -10.81 8.73 9.87
C MET A 67 -12.02 8.83 8.95
N GLU A 68 -11.79 9.34 7.77
CA GLU A 68 -12.75 9.42 6.69
C GLU A 68 -13.37 8.04 6.42
N TYR A 69 -14.69 7.97 6.44
CA TYR A 69 -15.41 6.82 5.93
C TYR A 69 -15.47 6.88 4.41
N VAL A 70 -14.90 5.90 3.76
CA VAL A 70 -14.92 5.75 2.30
C VAL A 70 -15.98 4.72 1.94
N GLU A 71 -17.09 5.17 1.38
CA GLU A 71 -18.14 4.28 0.88
C GLU A 71 -17.69 3.64 -0.44
N GLY A 72 -17.18 2.41 -0.35
CA GLY A 72 -16.62 1.71 -1.49
C GLY A 72 -16.13 0.31 -1.15
N ARG A 73 -15.27 -0.22 -2.03
CA ARG A 73 -14.64 -1.53 -1.85
C ARG A 73 -13.12 -1.38 -1.87
N SER A 74 -12.44 -2.28 -1.18
CA SER A 74 -10.99 -2.40 -1.33
C SER A 74 -10.63 -2.91 -2.73
N LEU A 75 -9.47 -2.50 -3.23
CA LEU A 75 -8.93 -3.00 -4.49
C LEU A 75 -8.74 -4.54 -4.45
N ALA A 76 -8.44 -5.09 -3.27
CA ALA A 76 -8.36 -6.54 -3.07
C ALA A 76 -9.70 -7.25 -3.33
N GLU A 77 -10.82 -6.65 -2.88
CA GLU A 77 -12.16 -7.18 -3.15
C GLU A 77 -12.52 -7.06 -4.63
N ILE A 78 -12.13 -5.96 -5.26
CA ILE A 78 -12.37 -5.73 -6.69
C ILE A 78 -11.62 -6.77 -7.53
N ILE A 79 -10.31 -6.95 -7.32
CA ILE A 79 -9.51 -7.94 -8.04
C ILE A 79 -10.08 -9.35 -7.86
N ARG A 80 -10.51 -9.70 -6.64
CA ARG A 80 -11.09 -11.03 -6.34
C ARG A 80 -12.42 -11.25 -7.04
N SER A 81 -13.28 -10.23 -7.12
CA SER A 81 -14.64 -10.38 -7.65
C SER A 81 -14.73 -10.16 -9.15
N GLU A 82 -13.89 -9.33 -9.73
CA GLU A 82 -13.97 -8.92 -11.14
C GLU A 82 -12.92 -9.62 -12.03
N GLY A 83 -11.89 -10.21 -11.42
CA GLY A 83 -10.76 -10.79 -12.16
C GLY A 83 -9.75 -9.73 -12.61
N PRO A 84 -9.00 -10.00 -13.71
CA PRO A 84 -8.02 -9.06 -14.23
C PRO A 84 -8.68 -7.76 -14.67
N LEU A 85 -8.14 -6.64 -14.22
CA LEU A 85 -8.67 -5.34 -14.64
C LEU A 85 -8.20 -5.01 -16.06
N HIS A 86 -9.05 -4.25 -16.79
CA HIS A 86 -8.62 -3.68 -18.06
C HIS A 86 -7.38 -2.79 -17.86
N PRO A 87 -6.37 -2.85 -18.74
CA PRO A 87 -5.11 -2.11 -18.59
C PRO A 87 -5.28 -0.61 -18.32
N ASP A 88 -6.22 0.05 -19.00
CA ASP A 88 -6.49 1.48 -18.80
C ASP A 88 -7.02 1.77 -17.39
N ARG A 89 -7.93 0.93 -16.86
CA ARG A 89 -8.44 1.07 -15.50
C ARG A 89 -7.34 0.82 -14.46
N ALA A 90 -6.50 -0.18 -14.68
CA ALA A 90 -5.36 -0.46 -13.81
C ALA A 90 -4.36 0.72 -13.81
N ALA A 91 -4.15 1.35 -14.98
CA ALA A 91 -3.33 2.54 -15.12
C ALA A 91 -3.90 3.74 -14.35
N ASP A 92 -5.20 4.04 -14.51
CA ASP A 92 -5.86 5.15 -13.81
C ASP A 92 -5.76 4.98 -12.29
N ILE A 93 -6.01 3.78 -11.77
CA ILE A 93 -5.84 3.46 -10.35
C ILE A 93 -4.37 3.64 -9.90
N ALA A 94 -3.40 3.18 -10.69
CA ALA A 94 -1.98 3.33 -10.36
C ALA A 94 -1.53 4.81 -10.37
N ILE A 95 -2.08 5.66 -11.25
CA ILE A 95 -1.84 7.10 -11.30
C ILE A 95 -2.37 7.77 -10.02
N ASP A 96 -3.58 7.44 -9.59
CA ASP A 96 -4.17 7.97 -8.37
C ASP A 96 -3.39 7.57 -7.11
N ILE A 97 -2.97 6.29 -6.99
CA ILE A 97 -2.10 5.83 -5.91
C ILE A 97 -0.77 6.59 -5.95
N SER A 98 -0.18 6.78 -7.13
CA SER A 98 1.08 7.51 -7.28
C SER A 98 0.97 8.97 -6.88
N SER A 99 -0.18 9.60 -7.12
CA SER A 99 -0.48 10.97 -6.67
C SER A 99 -0.49 11.06 -5.16
N ALA A 100 -1.15 10.12 -4.47
CA ALA A 100 -1.15 10.03 -3.02
C ALA A 100 0.28 9.83 -2.46
N LEU A 101 1.04 8.89 -3.03
CA LEU A 101 2.41 8.59 -2.59
C LEU A 101 3.35 9.78 -2.82
N THR A 102 3.27 10.44 -3.97
CA THR A 102 4.09 11.62 -4.28
C THR A 102 3.86 12.73 -3.26
N PHE A 103 2.59 12.97 -2.90
CA PHE A 103 2.25 13.96 -1.89
C PHE A 103 2.81 13.56 -0.51
N ALA A 104 2.64 12.31 -0.09
CA ALA A 104 3.16 11.82 1.18
C ALA A 104 4.69 11.91 1.24
N HIS A 105 5.40 11.50 0.20
CA HIS A 105 6.87 11.56 0.12
C HIS A 105 7.40 13.00 0.21
N ARG A 106 6.74 13.97 -0.45
CA ARG A 106 7.08 15.40 -0.32
C ARG A 106 6.92 15.94 1.10
N ASN A 107 6.03 15.31 1.89
CA ASN A 107 5.83 15.61 3.31
C ASN A 107 6.65 14.71 4.25
N GLY A 108 7.63 13.98 3.73
CA GLY A 108 8.53 13.13 4.52
C GLY A 108 7.90 11.83 5.02
N VAL A 109 6.73 11.44 4.50
CA VAL A 109 6.01 10.23 4.90
C VAL A 109 6.18 9.16 3.83
N VAL A 110 6.71 7.99 4.21
CA VAL A 110 6.78 6.77 3.38
C VAL A 110 5.71 5.80 3.86
N HIS A 111 4.93 5.23 2.94
CA HIS A 111 3.80 4.36 3.28
C HIS A 111 4.23 3.00 3.84
N ARG A 112 5.19 2.32 3.19
CA ARG A 112 5.82 1.06 3.60
C ARG A 112 4.97 -0.19 3.55
N ASP A 113 3.66 -0.09 3.32
CA ASP A 113 2.71 -1.22 3.26
C ASP A 113 1.67 -1.03 2.15
N ILE A 114 2.09 -0.63 0.95
CA ILE A 114 1.20 -0.54 -0.22
C ILE A 114 0.79 -1.95 -0.64
N LYS A 115 -0.52 -2.18 -0.61
CA LYS A 115 -1.16 -3.45 -1.00
C LYS A 115 -2.61 -3.20 -1.40
N PRO A 116 -3.27 -4.10 -2.14
CA PRO A 116 -4.67 -3.90 -2.59
C PRO A 116 -5.67 -3.69 -1.44
N GLY A 117 -5.40 -4.26 -0.25
CA GLY A 117 -6.26 -4.06 0.93
C GLY A 117 -6.22 -2.64 1.49
N ASN A 118 -5.14 -1.87 1.24
CA ASN A 118 -4.97 -0.49 1.70
C ASN A 118 -5.35 0.54 0.63
N VAL A 119 -6.00 0.12 -0.46
CA VAL A 119 -6.51 0.97 -1.52
C VAL A 119 -8.03 0.81 -1.59
N LEU A 120 -8.77 1.87 -1.33
CA LEU A 120 -10.22 1.91 -1.37
C LEU A 120 -10.68 2.61 -2.64
N ILE A 121 -11.75 2.10 -3.25
CA ILE A 121 -12.34 2.67 -4.48
C ILE A 121 -13.81 2.89 -4.25
N THR A 122 -14.25 4.16 -4.32
CA THR A 122 -15.66 4.54 -4.17
C THR A 122 -16.49 4.07 -5.36
N ALA A 123 -17.81 4.07 -5.22
CA ALA A 123 -18.74 3.80 -6.31
C ALA A 123 -18.57 4.77 -7.50
N ALA A 124 -18.11 6.00 -7.24
CA ALA A 124 -17.79 7.00 -8.27
C ALA A 124 -16.41 6.77 -8.94
N GLY A 125 -15.66 5.74 -8.53
CA GLY A 125 -14.35 5.41 -9.07
C GLY A 125 -13.18 6.19 -8.43
N GLN A 126 -13.41 7.00 -7.40
CA GLN A 126 -12.35 7.72 -6.70
C GLN A 126 -11.49 6.74 -5.91
N VAL A 127 -10.18 6.81 -6.10
CA VAL A 127 -9.19 6.00 -5.38
C VAL A 127 -8.72 6.73 -4.13
N LYS A 128 -8.67 6.03 -3.00
CA LYS A 128 -8.14 6.55 -1.74
C LYS A 128 -7.21 5.53 -1.08
N VAL A 129 -6.02 5.97 -0.71
CA VAL A 129 -5.03 5.18 0.00
C VAL A 129 -5.17 5.39 1.50
N THR A 130 -5.23 4.31 2.26
CA THR A 130 -5.34 4.31 3.72
C THR A 130 -4.11 3.69 4.37
N ASP A 131 -3.99 3.82 5.69
CA ASP A 131 -2.94 3.19 6.51
C ASP A 131 -1.52 3.68 6.18
N PHE A 132 -1.34 5.01 6.06
CA PHE A 132 -0.04 5.62 5.84
C PHE A 132 0.89 5.46 7.05
N GLY A 133 1.98 4.82 6.83
CA GLY A 133 3.25 5.16 7.48
C GLY A 133 3.72 4.38 8.68
N ILE A 134 3.22 3.15 9.10
CA ILE A 134 3.60 2.72 10.42
C ILE A 134 4.08 1.30 10.56
N ALA A 135 3.69 0.47 9.70
CA ALA A 135 4.14 -0.89 9.75
C ALA A 135 5.66 -0.94 9.50
N ARG A 136 6.40 -1.19 10.57
CA ARG A 136 7.80 -1.61 10.55
C ARG A 136 8.87 -0.53 10.42
N ALA A 137 9.06 0.23 11.49
CA ALA A 137 10.44 0.43 11.91
C ALA A 137 10.97 -0.95 12.41
N LEU A 138 11.27 -1.84 11.46
CA LEU A 138 12.06 -3.05 11.71
C LEU A 138 13.53 -2.68 11.84
N THR A 139 13.85 -1.76 12.74
CA THR A 139 15.20 -1.55 13.21
C THR A 139 15.19 -1.90 14.68
N GLY A 140 15.44 -3.17 14.98
CA GLY A 140 15.79 -3.57 16.34
C GLY A 140 15.15 -4.82 16.93
N SER A 141 14.41 -5.63 16.19
CA SER A 141 14.04 -6.94 16.71
C SER A 141 14.30 -8.02 15.67
N SER A 142 15.03 -8.99 16.14
CA SER A 142 15.47 -10.26 15.57
C SER A 142 14.56 -10.87 14.50
N SER A 143 15.18 -11.66 13.62
CA SER A 143 14.60 -12.58 12.63
C SER A 143 13.41 -13.45 13.11
N ASP A 144 13.06 -13.39 14.39
CA ASP A 144 11.99 -14.17 15.00
C ASP A 144 10.59 -13.60 14.74
N ASP A 145 10.45 -12.29 14.42
CA ASP A 145 9.15 -11.66 14.14
C ASP A 145 8.56 -12.05 12.78
N LEU A 146 9.36 -12.58 11.85
CA LEU A 146 8.87 -13.09 10.56
C LEU A 146 8.15 -14.44 10.68
N THR A 147 8.22 -15.10 11.83
CA THR A 147 7.70 -16.46 12.04
C THR A 147 6.42 -16.53 12.89
N GLN A 148 6.03 -15.47 13.55
CA GLN A 148 4.87 -15.48 14.46
C GLN A 148 3.65 -14.73 13.88
N THR A 149 2.67 -15.46 13.46
CA THR A 149 1.24 -15.16 13.17
C THR A 149 0.86 -15.14 11.69
N GLY A 150 -0.27 -15.80 11.37
CA GLY A 150 -0.85 -15.92 10.02
C GLY A 150 -1.16 -14.57 9.32
N SER A 151 -1.09 -13.43 10.03
CA SER A 151 -1.17 -12.07 9.48
C SER A 151 0.08 -11.65 8.67
N VAL A 152 1.22 -12.30 8.88
CA VAL A 152 2.50 -12.00 8.22
C VAL A 152 2.52 -12.54 6.78
N MET A 153 1.73 -13.58 6.48
CA MET A 153 1.73 -14.23 5.16
C MET A 153 1.24 -13.28 4.06
N GLY A 154 0.19 -12.48 4.32
CA GLY A 154 -0.33 -11.52 3.33
C GLY A 154 0.58 -10.30 3.09
N THR A 155 1.41 -9.93 4.06
CA THR A 155 2.28 -8.75 3.96
C THR A 155 3.59 -9.03 3.20
N ALA A 156 4.10 -10.27 3.24
CA ALA A 156 5.34 -10.63 2.53
C ALA A 156 5.20 -10.50 1.00
N THR A 157 4.00 -10.63 0.48
CA THR A 157 3.66 -10.59 -0.95
C THR A 157 4.00 -9.25 -1.63
N TYR A 158 4.01 -8.14 -0.88
CA TYR A 158 4.21 -6.79 -1.42
C TYR A 158 5.49 -6.12 -0.91
N LEU A 159 6.35 -6.85 -0.18
CA LEU A 159 7.61 -6.32 0.33
C LEU A 159 8.56 -5.92 -0.80
N SER A 160 9.19 -4.76 -0.66
CA SER A 160 10.33 -4.41 -1.51
C SER A 160 11.56 -5.27 -1.14
N PRO A 161 12.54 -5.42 -2.07
CA PRO A 161 13.76 -6.18 -1.82
C PRO A 161 14.53 -5.72 -0.57
N GLU A 162 14.61 -4.40 -0.34
CA GLU A 162 15.25 -3.83 0.85
C GLU A 162 14.48 -4.18 2.14
N GLN A 163 13.14 -4.15 2.11
CA GLN A 163 12.32 -4.58 3.25
C GLN A 163 12.47 -6.08 3.52
N ALA A 164 12.53 -6.90 2.47
CA ALA A 164 12.75 -8.34 2.59
C ALA A 164 14.13 -8.68 3.19
N GLN A 165 15.11 -7.78 3.05
CA GLN A 165 16.46 -7.89 3.64
C GLN A 165 16.57 -7.20 5.00
N GLY A 166 15.49 -6.66 5.57
CA GLY A 166 15.52 -5.93 6.84
C GLY A 166 16.19 -4.55 6.76
N GLN A 167 16.39 -4.02 5.55
CA GLN A 167 16.95 -2.69 5.34
C GLN A 167 15.86 -1.61 5.51
N PRO A 168 16.23 -0.36 5.82
CA PRO A 168 15.27 0.72 5.92
C PRO A 168 14.52 0.96 4.60
N ALA A 169 13.18 1.03 4.70
CA ALA A 169 12.34 1.40 3.57
C ALA A 169 12.42 2.90 3.30
N ASP A 170 12.52 3.26 2.03
CA ASP A 170 12.48 4.63 1.53
C ASP A 170 11.33 4.80 0.49
N PRO A 171 11.11 5.97 -0.11
CA PRO A 171 10.06 6.16 -1.13
C PRO A 171 10.08 5.17 -2.28
N ARG A 172 11.24 4.60 -2.64
CA ARG A 172 11.36 3.59 -3.69
C ARG A 172 10.66 2.29 -3.31
N SER A 173 10.64 1.95 -2.02
CA SER A 173 9.92 0.78 -1.50
C SER A 173 8.43 0.84 -1.86
N ASP A 174 7.80 2.01 -1.72
CA ASP A 174 6.39 2.19 -2.07
C ASP A 174 6.14 2.02 -3.58
N VAL A 175 7.07 2.49 -4.41
CA VAL A 175 6.96 2.32 -5.87
C VAL A 175 7.11 0.86 -6.28
N TYR A 176 8.02 0.12 -5.64
CA TYR A 176 8.14 -1.31 -5.85
C TYR A 176 6.82 -2.02 -5.49
N SER A 177 6.29 -1.74 -4.30
CA SER A 177 5.02 -2.33 -3.84
C SER A 177 3.85 -1.96 -4.75
N LEU A 178 3.79 -0.70 -5.25
CA LEU A 178 2.81 -0.29 -6.26
C LEU A 178 2.94 -1.10 -7.56
N SER A 179 4.16 -1.43 -7.97
CA SER A 179 4.38 -2.25 -9.17
C SER A 179 3.91 -3.69 -8.98
N VAL A 180 4.04 -4.24 -7.76
CA VAL A 180 3.46 -5.53 -7.38
C VAL A 180 1.93 -5.47 -7.44
N VAL A 181 1.32 -4.40 -6.92
CA VAL A 181 -0.14 -4.17 -6.98
C VAL A 181 -0.61 -4.06 -8.43
N LEU A 182 0.11 -3.30 -9.28
CA LEU A 182 -0.22 -3.17 -10.71
C LEU A 182 -0.14 -4.52 -11.43
N TYR A 183 0.89 -5.32 -11.13
CA TYR A 183 1.00 -6.67 -11.66
C TYR A 183 -0.22 -7.51 -11.29
N GLU A 184 -0.64 -7.47 -10.03
CA GLU A 184 -1.81 -8.23 -9.55
C GLU A 184 -3.12 -7.71 -10.14
N MET A 185 -3.32 -6.40 -10.30
CA MET A 185 -4.47 -5.83 -11.02
C MET A 185 -4.61 -6.41 -12.44
N LEU A 186 -3.49 -6.58 -13.13
CA LEU A 186 -3.46 -7.03 -14.52
C LEU A 186 -3.56 -8.54 -14.68
N THR A 187 -3.20 -9.35 -13.65
CA THR A 187 -3.04 -10.81 -13.77
C THR A 187 -3.83 -11.59 -12.72
N THR A 188 -4.46 -10.92 -11.75
CA THR A 188 -5.10 -11.51 -10.55
C THR A 188 -4.16 -12.27 -9.62
N ARG A 189 -2.88 -12.28 -9.91
CA ARG A 189 -1.85 -12.98 -9.11
C ARG A 189 -0.69 -12.05 -8.83
N PRO A 190 -0.14 -12.07 -7.60
CA PRO A 190 1.11 -11.37 -7.35
C PRO A 190 2.26 -12.01 -8.16
N PRO A 191 3.36 -11.25 -8.42
CA PRO A 191 4.49 -11.75 -9.21
C PRO A 191 5.20 -12.94 -8.57
N PHE A 192 5.17 -13.02 -7.24
CA PHE A 192 5.80 -14.08 -6.46
C PHE A 192 4.83 -14.68 -5.47
N THR A 193 4.81 -16.01 -5.40
CA THR A 193 4.04 -16.80 -4.44
C THR A 193 4.95 -17.84 -3.79
N GLY A 194 4.60 -18.33 -2.60
CA GLY A 194 5.38 -19.34 -1.89
C GLY A 194 4.63 -19.90 -0.69
N GLU A 195 5.11 -21.00 -0.16
CA GLU A 195 4.49 -21.68 0.98
C GLU A 195 4.72 -20.94 2.30
N THR A 196 5.78 -20.15 2.37
CA THR A 196 6.14 -19.40 3.58
C THR A 196 6.42 -17.92 3.26
N PRO A 197 6.21 -16.99 4.20
CA PRO A 197 6.58 -15.59 4.03
C PRO A 197 8.05 -15.40 3.66
N VAL A 198 8.94 -16.22 4.23
CA VAL A 198 10.39 -16.18 3.95
C VAL A 198 10.68 -16.57 2.50
N SER A 199 10.02 -17.60 1.97
CA SER A 199 10.20 -18.00 0.57
C SER A 199 9.73 -16.92 -0.40
N ILE A 200 8.64 -16.21 -0.09
CA ILE A 200 8.16 -15.08 -0.89
C ILE A 200 9.16 -13.92 -0.82
N ALA A 201 9.61 -13.55 0.39
CA ALA A 201 10.60 -12.50 0.59
C ALA A 201 11.90 -12.78 -0.18
N TYR A 202 12.38 -14.03 -0.15
CA TYR A 202 13.56 -14.45 -0.94
C TYR A 202 13.38 -14.22 -2.45
N LYS A 203 12.19 -14.52 -2.99
CA LYS A 203 11.89 -14.31 -4.41
C LYS A 203 11.92 -12.83 -4.80
N HIS A 204 11.40 -11.94 -3.96
CA HIS A 204 11.52 -10.49 -4.18
C HIS A 204 12.97 -10.03 -4.28
N VAL A 205 13.90 -10.71 -3.60
CA VAL A 205 15.34 -10.39 -3.65
C VAL A 205 16.04 -11.06 -4.82
N GLN A 206 15.69 -12.28 -5.20
CA GLN A 206 16.51 -13.13 -6.08
C GLN A 206 15.89 -13.40 -7.46
N GLU A 207 14.56 -13.47 -7.57
CA GLU A 207 13.92 -13.92 -8.81
C GLU A 207 13.50 -12.76 -9.71
N VAL A 208 13.37 -13.03 -11.00
CA VAL A 208 12.74 -12.14 -11.98
C VAL A 208 11.31 -12.65 -12.20
N PRO A 209 10.30 -11.77 -12.10
CA PRO A 209 8.91 -12.19 -12.26
C PRO A 209 8.61 -12.64 -13.68
N GLN A 210 7.60 -13.49 -13.85
CA GLN A 210 7.05 -13.81 -15.15
C GLN A 210 6.44 -12.54 -15.79
N PRO A 211 6.69 -12.25 -17.07
CA PRO A 211 6.06 -11.12 -17.73
C PRO A 211 4.52 -11.17 -17.67
N PRO A 212 3.82 -10.09 -17.28
CA PRO A 212 2.36 -10.07 -17.17
C PRO A 212 1.66 -10.50 -18.47
N SER A 213 2.25 -10.20 -19.63
CA SER A 213 1.72 -10.57 -20.95
C SER A 213 1.70 -12.06 -21.24
N GLN A 214 2.42 -12.88 -20.48
CA GLN A 214 2.35 -14.33 -20.59
C GLN A 214 1.16 -14.90 -19.80
N LEU A 215 0.60 -14.11 -18.87
CA LEU A 215 -0.55 -14.49 -18.06
C LEU A 215 -1.86 -13.88 -18.58
N ASN A 216 -1.78 -12.70 -19.19
CA ASN A 216 -2.92 -11.97 -19.74
C ASN A 216 -2.55 -11.42 -21.12
N VAL A 217 -3.19 -11.95 -22.18
CA VAL A 217 -2.92 -11.61 -23.58
C VAL A 217 -3.40 -10.20 -23.96
N ASP A 218 -4.34 -9.63 -23.20
CA ASP A 218 -4.89 -8.30 -23.46
C ASP A 218 -3.92 -7.17 -23.07
N ILE A 219 -2.82 -7.52 -22.39
CA ILE A 219 -1.79 -6.56 -22.01
C ILE A 219 -0.91 -6.25 -23.22
N GLN A 220 -1.23 -5.20 -23.95
CA GLN A 220 -0.42 -4.70 -25.07
C GLN A 220 0.37 -3.44 -24.67
N THR A 221 1.61 -3.61 -24.62
CA THR A 221 2.79 -2.73 -24.67
C THR A 221 3.09 -1.65 -23.62
N PRO A 222 2.52 -0.51 -23.26
CA PRO A 222 3.22 0.35 -22.29
C PRO A 222 3.14 -0.12 -20.85
N SER A 223 2.01 -0.66 -20.44
CA SER A 223 1.83 -1.23 -19.09
C SER A 223 2.71 -2.46 -18.78
N LYS A 224 3.16 -3.18 -19.84
CA LYS A 224 4.14 -4.26 -19.73
C LYS A 224 5.48 -3.79 -19.20
N LEU A 225 5.94 -2.66 -19.72
CA LEU A 225 7.27 -2.15 -19.44
C LEU A 225 7.39 -1.64 -18.00
N PHE A 226 6.35 -1.00 -17.47
CA PHE A 226 6.44 -0.42 -16.13
C PHE A 226 6.47 -1.48 -15.01
N ALA A 227 5.47 -2.36 -14.93
CA ALA A 227 5.44 -3.39 -13.90
C ALA A 227 6.66 -4.33 -14.00
N PHE A 228 7.07 -4.66 -15.24
CA PHE A 228 8.23 -5.51 -15.48
C PHE A 228 9.56 -4.78 -15.25
N ALA A 229 9.69 -3.52 -15.68
CA ALA A 229 10.92 -2.74 -15.52
C ALA A 229 11.22 -2.42 -14.05
N VAL A 230 10.18 -2.14 -13.25
CA VAL A 230 10.34 -1.88 -11.83
C VAL A 230 10.67 -3.15 -11.05
N LEU A 231 10.02 -4.26 -11.40
CA LEU A 231 10.26 -5.54 -10.74
C LEU A 231 11.55 -6.23 -11.24
N SER A 232 12.09 -5.83 -12.41
CA SER A 232 13.38 -6.33 -12.89
C SER A 232 14.51 -5.48 -12.33
N LYS A 233 15.41 -6.12 -11.58
CA LYS A 233 16.47 -5.55 -10.73
C LYS A 233 17.38 -4.45 -11.33
N ASN A 234 17.42 -4.26 -12.65
CA ASN A 234 18.47 -3.46 -13.29
C ASN A 234 18.18 -1.95 -13.37
N HIS A 235 16.97 -1.48 -13.04
CA HIS A 235 16.62 -0.05 -13.14
C HIS A 235 16.32 0.61 -11.78
N TRP A 236 16.12 -0.19 -10.73
CA TRP A 236 15.63 0.29 -9.45
C TRP A 236 16.66 1.11 -8.67
N THR A 237 17.92 0.69 -8.68
CA THR A 237 19.00 1.34 -7.92
C THR A 237 19.46 2.67 -8.53
N ALA A 238 19.11 2.96 -9.79
CA ALA A 238 19.58 4.11 -10.55
C ALA A 238 18.53 5.23 -10.73
N MET A 239 17.28 5.08 -10.30
CA MET A 239 16.24 6.10 -10.50
C MET A 239 16.34 7.25 -9.50
N PRO A 240 16.48 8.51 -9.95
CA PRO A 240 16.37 9.67 -9.08
C PRO A 240 14.91 9.87 -8.63
N GLN A 241 14.73 10.18 -7.35
CA GLN A 241 13.49 10.24 -6.59
C GLN A 241 12.30 11.04 -7.18
N PRO A 242 12.42 12.17 -7.88
CA PRO A 242 11.26 12.93 -8.34
C PRO A 242 10.52 12.34 -9.54
N LYS A 243 11.13 11.38 -10.26
CA LYS A 243 10.64 10.92 -11.58
C LYS A 243 9.61 9.79 -11.55
N ILE A 244 9.18 9.32 -10.38
CA ILE A 244 8.26 8.19 -10.27
C ILE A 244 6.92 8.48 -10.95
N PHE A 245 6.39 9.66 -10.73
CA PHE A 245 5.14 10.10 -11.34
C PHE A 245 5.28 10.30 -12.85
N GLU A 246 6.41 10.89 -13.29
CA GLU A 246 6.74 11.02 -14.71
C GLU A 246 6.84 9.66 -15.39
N VAL A 247 7.51 8.69 -14.76
CA VAL A 247 7.67 7.33 -15.32
C VAL A 247 6.35 6.59 -15.43
N ILE A 248 5.46 6.71 -14.44
CA ILE A 248 4.11 6.12 -14.51
C ILE A 248 3.30 6.85 -15.58
N SER A 249 3.34 8.17 -15.61
CA SER A 249 2.64 9.01 -16.58
C SER A 249 3.10 8.74 -18.00
N ASP A 250 4.42 8.70 -18.24
CA ASP A 250 5.02 8.41 -19.55
C ASP A 250 4.73 6.98 -19.99
N ALA A 251 4.76 6.01 -19.07
CA ALA A 251 4.47 4.61 -19.36
C ALA A 251 3.03 4.39 -19.84
N PHE A 252 2.10 5.26 -19.44
CA PHE A 252 0.69 5.16 -19.81
C PHE A 252 0.21 6.25 -20.78
N GLY A 253 1.10 7.17 -21.19
CA GLY A 253 0.80 8.19 -22.22
C GLY A 253 -0.31 9.18 -21.84
N LYS A 254 -0.59 9.36 -20.54
CA LYS A 254 -1.80 10.06 -20.08
C LYS A 254 -1.58 11.40 -19.37
N VAL A 255 -0.37 11.95 -19.28
CA VAL A 255 -0.21 13.27 -18.63
C VAL A 255 0.58 14.26 -19.47
N SER A 256 -0.15 15.25 -19.99
CA SER A 256 0.38 16.58 -20.25
C SER A 256 0.46 17.32 -18.92
N MET A 257 1.66 17.71 -18.51
CA MET A 257 1.86 18.53 -17.31
C MET A 257 1.20 19.90 -17.45
N PHE A 258 0.49 20.29 -16.43
CA PHE A 258 0.31 21.69 -16.04
C PHE A 258 0.93 21.91 -14.67
#